data_eec0d7955b4f9531d17174fc098558ef
#
_entry.id   eec0d7955b4f9531d17174fc098558ef
#
_cell.length_a   1.000
_cell.length_b   1.000
_cell.length_c   1.000
_cell.angle_alpha   90.00
_cell.angle_beta   90.00
_cell.angle_gamma   90.00
#
_symmetry.space_group_name_H-M   'P 1'
#
loop_
_entity.id
_entity.type
_entity.pdbx_description
1 polymer ?
#
loop_
_entity_poly.entity_id
_entity_poly.type
_entity_poly.pdbx_seq_one_letter_code
_entity_poly.pdbx_strand_id
1 'polypeptide(L)'
;MANPSVKTVTIYLIEDDASQRDSIESLLVYKGYIVKSYSAANNFLKNVPFERPAIVISDICLPDISGVELYQALIEKNINIPIIFISGEASIQQSVDAMKQGAIEFLVKPFEIDELINAITKAIHIELKEINLNLLIENLSPREREVYKLLLKGHNNQELIDKLHLSLPTVKQYKSEVMRKLNVKSLSKLIELSK
;
A
#
# COMPACT_ATOMS: atom_id res chain seq x y z
N MET A 1 -3.68 15.64 14.00
CA MET A 1 -4.20 14.27 14.11
C MET A 1 -3.07 13.39 14.60
N ALA A 2 -3.30 12.53 15.60
CA ALA A 2 -2.28 11.63 16.12
C ALA A 2 -1.84 10.65 15.03
N ASN A 3 -0.54 10.44 14.90
CA ASN A 3 0.03 9.44 14.00
C ASN A 3 -0.48 8.07 14.47
N PRO A 4 -1.19 7.27 13.65
CA PRO A 4 -1.68 5.98 14.07
C PRO A 4 -0.48 5.12 14.52
N SER A 5 -0.57 4.53 15.71
CA SER A 5 0.46 3.60 16.17
C SER A 5 0.41 2.33 15.32
N VAL A 6 1.52 1.62 15.19
CA VAL A 6 1.62 0.34 14.45
C VAL A 6 0.51 -0.65 14.86
N LYS A 7 0.02 -0.55 16.10
CA LYS A 7 -1.04 -1.40 16.66
C LYS A 7 -2.48 -1.02 16.24
N THR A 8 -2.68 0.08 15.52
CA THR A 8 -4.01 0.49 15.04
C THR A 8 -4.27 0.07 13.59
N VAL A 9 -3.34 -0.63 12.97
CA VAL A 9 -3.48 -1.16 11.61
C VAL A 9 -4.23 -2.48 11.64
N THR A 10 -5.25 -2.63 10.80
CA THR A 10 -5.99 -3.89 10.66
C THR A 10 -5.22 -4.84 9.73
N ILE A 11 -5.02 -6.07 10.17
CA ILE A 11 -4.46 -7.16 9.36
C ILE A 11 -5.63 -8.01 8.86
N TYR A 12 -5.80 -8.07 7.54
CA TYR A 12 -6.72 -9.01 6.91
C TYR A 12 -5.96 -10.29 6.57
N LEU A 13 -6.28 -11.39 7.24
CA LEU A 13 -5.68 -12.71 7.03
C LEU A 13 -6.61 -13.57 6.18
N ILE A 14 -6.13 -14.05 5.02
CA ILE A 14 -6.88 -14.95 4.14
C ILE A 14 -6.11 -16.29 4.06
N GLU A 15 -6.69 -17.32 4.64
CA GLU A 15 -6.11 -18.67 4.78
C GLU A 15 -7.26 -19.67 4.84
N ASP A 16 -7.28 -20.67 3.98
CA ASP A 16 -8.36 -21.65 3.93
C ASP A 16 -8.23 -22.73 5.00
N ASP A 17 -7.01 -23.15 5.34
CA ASP A 17 -6.79 -24.09 6.43
C ASP A 17 -7.13 -23.46 7.79
N ALA A 18 -8.15 -24.02 8.46
CA ALA A 18 -8.65 -23.48 9.71
C ALA A 18 -7.58 -23.50 10.82
N SER A 19 -6.76 -24.56 10.90
CA SER A 19 -5.74 -24.70 11.94
C SER A 19 -4.61 -23.68 11.76
N GLN A 20 -4.17 -23.47 10.52
CA GLN A 20 -3.14 -22.50 10.20
C GLN A 20 -3.67 -21.08 10.42
N ARG A 21 -4.89 -20.77 9.94
CA ARG A 21 -5.55 -19.48 10.14
C ARG A 21 -5.67 -19.12 11.62
N ASP A 22 -6.20 -20.03 12.44
CA ASP A 22 -6.36 -19.82 13.88
C ASP A 22 -5.01 -19.64 14.59
N SER A 23 -3.99 -20.36 14.17
CA SER A 23 -2.63 -20.26 14.73
C SER A 23 -2.00 -18.91 14.42
N ILE A 24 -2.08 -18.44 13.16
CA ILE A 24 -1.53 -17.14 12.73
C ILE A 24 -2.33 -16.01 13.39
N GLU A 25 -3.67 -16.09 13.39
CA GLU A 25 -4.53 -15.10 14.03
C GLU A 25 -4.21 -14.96 15.52
N SER A 26 -4.16 -16.07 16.25
CA SER A 26 -3.86 -16.09 17.69
C SER A 26 -2.50 -15.49 17.99
N LEU A 27 -1.47 -15.81 17.20
CA LEU A 27 -0.14 -15.23 17.31
C LEU A 27 -0.17 -13.70 17.11
N LEU A 28 -0.83 -13.24 16.07
CA LEU A 28 -0.89 -11.81 15.74
C LEU A 28 -1.69 -11.02 16.79
N VAL A 29 -2.80 -11.57 17.26
CA VAL A 29 -3.59 -10.98 18.36
C VAL A 29 -2.77 -10.92 19.65
N TYR A 30 -2.04 -11.99 19.98
CA TYR A 30 -1.12 -11.99 21.13
C TYR A 30 -0.03 -10.91 21.02
N LYS A 31 0.47 -10.65 19.81
CA LYS A 31 1.41 -9.56 19.53
C LYS A 31 0.75 -8.15 19.58
N GLY A 32 -0.57 -8.10 19.73
CA GLY A 32 -1.34 -6.86 19.89
C GLY A 32 -1.82 -6.24 18.57
N TYR A 33 -1.87 -7.00 17.47
CA TYR A 33 -2.46 -6.56 16.22
C TYR A 33 -3.97 -6.77 16.21
N ILE A 34 -4.67 -5.96 15.41
CA ILE A 34 -6.09 -6.15 15.09
C ILE A 34 -6.16 -7.06 13.88
N VAL A 35 -6.78 -8.22 14.00
CA VAL A 35 -6.86 -9.22 12.92
C VAL A 35 -8.33 -9.46 12.55
N LYS A 36 -8.59 -9.56 11.24
CA LYS A 36 -9.85 -10.03 10.67
C LYS A 36 -9.53 -11.14 9.69
N SER A 37 -9.97 -12.37 9.99
CA SER A 37 -9.61 -13.55 9.19
C SER A 37 -10.75 -14.02 8.29
N TYR A 38 -10.38 -14.61 7.16
CA TYR A 38 -11.26 -15.12 6.10
C TYR A 38 -10.74 -16.46 5.60
N SER A 39 -11.66 -17.38 5.31
CA SER A 39 -11.33 -18.71 4.77
C SER A 39 -11.32 -18.73 3.23
N ALA A 40 -11.66 -17.64 2.56
CA ALA A 40 -11.74 -17.57 1.11
C ALA A 40 -11.61 -16.12 0.63
N ALA A 41 -10.97 -15.93 -0.52
CA ALA A 41 -10.73 -14.61 -1.11
C ALA A 41 -12.04 -13.90 -1.49
N ASN A 42 -13.01 -14.62 -2.05
CA ASN A 42 -14.30 -14.02 -2.42
C ASN A 42 -15.09 -13.52 -1.20
N ASN A 43 -14.97 -14.17 -0.05
CA ASN A 43 -15.58 -13.69 1.19
C ASN A 43 -14.93 -12.39 1.65
N PHE A 44 -13.62 -12.31 1.56
CA PHE A 44 -12.90 -11.07 1.82
C PHE A 44 -13.35 -9.96 0.88
N LEU A 45 -13.34 -10.18 -0.44
CA LEU A 45 -13.70 -9.17 -1.46
C LEU A 45 -15.14 -8.65 -1.36
N LYS A 46 -16.09 -9.45 -0.85
CA LYS A 46 -17.50 -9.08 -0.68
C LYS A 46 -17.78 -8.31 0.61
N ASN A 47 -17.07 -8.62 1.67
CA ASN A 47 -17.40 -8.20 3.02
C ASN A 47 -16.46 -7.16 3.62
N VAL A 48 -15.46 -6.71 2.86
CA VAL A 48 -14.50 -5.74 3.40
C VAL A 48 -15.05 -4.33 3.34
N PRO A 49 -15.34 -3.70 4.46
CA PRO A 49 -15.22 -2.28 4.57
C PRO A 49 -13.71 -2.00 4.57
N PHE A 50 -13.20 -1.36 3.54
CA PHE A 50 -11.77 -1.01 3.45
C PHE A 50 -11.44 0.12 4.43
N GLU A 51 -11.45 -0.22 5.72
CA GLU A 51 -10.96 0.66 6.76
C GLU A 51 -9.43 0.68 6.68
N ARG A 52 -8.87 1.80 6.34
CA ARG A 52 -7.42 2.05 6.40
C ARG A 52 -7.07 2.77 7.71
N PRO A 53 -5.90 2.54 8.31
CA PRO A 53 -4.78 1.75 7.78
C PRO A 53 -4.96 0.23 7.87
N ALA A 54 -4.57 -0.48 6.84
CA ALA A 54 -4.70 -1.94 6.77
C ALA A 54 -3.60 -2.59 5.91
N ILE A 55 -3.35 -3.88 6.16
CA ILE A 55 -2.52 -4.74 5.31
C ILE A 55 -3.24 -6.08 5.08
N VAL A 56 -2.85 -6.78 4.02
CA VAL A 56 -3.35 -8.12 3.71
C VAL A 56 -2.24 -9.15 3.88
N ILE A 57 -2.55 -10.28 4.51
CA ILE A 57 -1.75 -11.50 4.49
C ILE A 57 -2.61 -12.57 3.82
N SER A 58 -2.15 -13.14 2.72
CA SER A 58 -2.93 -14.11 1.95
C SER A 58 -2.14 -15.36 1.62
N ASP A 59 -2.72 -16.53 1.86
CA ASP A 59 -2.24 -17.73 1.18
C ASP A 59 -2.41 -17.54 -0.34
N ILE A 60 -1.48 -18.09 -1.10
CA ILE A 60 -1.58 -18.13 -2.57
C ILE A 60 -2.56 -19.20 -3.03
N CYS A 61 -2.56 -20.36 -2.37
CA CYS A 61 -3.35 -21.52 -2.75
C CYS A 61 -4.71 -21.51 -2.06
N LEU A 62 -5.58 -20.56 -2.41
CA LEU A 62 -6.94 -20.49 -1.89
C LEU A 62 -7.92 -21.32 -2.77
N PRO A 63 -9.03 -21.81 -2.21
CA PRO A 63 -9.92 -22.74 -2.92
C PRO A 63 -10.79 -22.11 -4.02
N ASP A 64 -11.00 -20.79 -3.97
CA ASP A 64 -11.90 -20.07 -4.88
C ASP A 64 -11.14 -19.30 -5.97
N ILE A 65 -10.27 -18.40 -5.62
CA ILE A 65 -9.32 -17.71 -6.50
C ILE A 65 -7.97 -17.65 -5.80
N SER A 66 -6.88 -17.67 -6.55
CA SER A 66 -5.54 -17.58 -5.96
C SER A 66 -5.32 -16.24 -5.25
N GLY A 67 -4.39 -16.21 -4.29
CA GLY A 67 -3.99 -14.97 -3.63
C GLY A 67 -3.49 -13.91 -4.61
N VAL A 68 -2.88 -14.33 -5.72
CA VAL A 68 -2.42 -13.44 -6.79
C VAL A 68 -3.60 -12.81 -7.55
N GLU A 69 -4.61 -13.61 -7.89
CA GLU A 69 -5.84 -13.10 -8.51
C GLU A 69 -6.62 -12.20 -7.56
N LEU A 70 -6.63 -12.52 -6.27
CA LEU A 70 -7.16 -11.64 -5.24
C LEU A 70 -6.48 -10.26 -5.28
N TYR A 71 -5.16 -10.23 -5.33
CA TYR A 71 -4.39 -8.97 -5.40
C TYR A 71 -4.70 -8.18 -6.67
N GLN A 72 -4.79 -8.84 -7.82
CA GLN A 72 -5.20 -8.21 -9.07
C GLN A 72 -6.61 -7.61 -8.96
N ALA A 73 -7.57 -8.33 -8.37
CA ALA A 73 -8.92 -7.82 -8.15
C ALA A 73 -8.96 -6.58 -7.23
N LEU A 74 -8.05 -6.49 -6.25
CA LEU A 74 -7.90 -5.29 -5.42
C LEU A 74 -7.39 -4.11 -6.25
N ILE A 75 -6.36 -4.31 -7.08
CA ILE A 75 -5.81 -3.28 -7.97
C ILE A 75 -6.87 -2.76 -8.95
N GLU A 76 -7.64 -3.65 -9.58
CA GLU A 76 -8.73 -3.28 -10.51
C GLU A 76 -9.81 -2.44 -9.84
N LYS A 77 -10.04 -2.65 -8.55
CA LYS A 77 -10.97 -1.82 -7.73
C LYS A 77 -10.33 -0.53 -7.23
N ASN A 78 -9.09 -0.20 -7.64
CA ASN A 78 -8.30 0.93 -7.12
C ASN A 78 -8.06 0.86 -5.59
N ILE A 79 -7.96 -0.35 -5.07
CA ILE A 79 -7.68 -0.60 -3.66
C ILE A 79 -6.19 -0.95 -3.55
N ASN A 80 -5.42 0.05 -3.17
CA ASN A 80 -3.97 -0.09 -3.01
C ASN A 80 -3.66 -0.38 -1.53
N ILE A 81 -3.70 -1.65 -1.17
CA ILE A 81 -3.38 -2.17 0.16
C ILE A 81 -2.11 -3.02 0.07
N PRO A 82 -1.12 -2.83 0.95
CA PRO A 82 0.05 -3.69 1.00
C PRO A 82 -0.32 -5.14 1.26
N ILE A 83 0.22 -6.06 0.45
CA ILE A 83 -0.03 -7.50 0.58
C ILE A 83 1.27 -8.27 0.85
N ILE A 84 1.17 -9.25 1.75
CA ILE A 84 2.18 -10.27 2.04
C ILE A 84 1.58 -11.60 1.61
N PHE A 85 2.28 -12.34 0.75
CA PHE A 85 1.88 -13.69 0.41
C PHE A 85 2.56 -14.72 1.31
N ILE A 86 1.79 -15.78 1.65
CA ILE A 86 2.30 -16.97 2.30
C ILE A 86 1.97 -18.17 1.42
N SER A 87 2.83 -19.21 1.36
CA SER A 87 2.56 -20.40 0.57
C SER A 87 3.32 -21.61 1.09
N GLY A 88 2.68 -22.79 1.12
CA GLY A 88 3.29 -24.09 1.46
C GLY A 88 4.07 -24.69 0.28
N GLU A 89 3.68 -24.40 -0.94
CA GLU A 89 4.29 -24.94 -2.16
C GLU A 89 4.65 -23.79 -3.13
N ALA A 90 5.69 -23.03 -2.78
CA ALA A 90 6.12 -21.95 -3.65
C ALA A 90 7.14 -22.43 -4.69
N SER A 91 6.77 -22.36 -5.97
CA SER A 91 7.80 -22.32 -6.99
C SER A 91 8.51 -20.95 -6.97
N ILE A 92 9.81 -20.94 -7.27
CA ILE A 92 10.58 -19.67 -7.42
C ILE A 92 9.86 -18.72 -8.39
N GLN A 93 9.22 -19.26 -9.42
CA GLN A 93 8.50 -18.47 -10.42
C GLN A 93 7.31 -17.74 -9.80
N GLN A 94 6.50 -18.40 -8.97
CA GLN A 94 5.35 -17.78 -8.33
C GLN A 94 5.74 -16.64 -7.39
N SER A 95 6.82 -16.82 -6.61
CA SER A 95 7.32 -15.76 -5.74
C SER A 95 7.84 -14.56 -6.54
N VAL A 96 8.58 -14.80 -7.62
CA VAL A 96 9.04 -13.74 -8.52
C VAL A 96 7.88 -12.99 -9.17
N ASP A 97 6.85 -13.68 -9.63
CA ASP A 97 5.70 -13.06 -10.27
C ASP A 97 4.85 -12.25 -9.28
N ALA A 98 4.66 -12.74 -8.05
CA ALA A 98 4.02 -12.01 -6.97
C ALA A 98 4.75 -10.70 -6.63
N MET A 99 6.09 -10.76 -6.51
CA MET A 99 6.91 -9.58 -6.23
C MET A 99 6.89 -8.56 -7.38
N LYS A 100 6.91 -9.03 -8.65
CA LYS A 100 6.76 -8.14 -9.83
C LYS A 100 5.41 -7.43 -9.88
N GLN A 101 4.37 -8.03 -9.34
CA GLN A 101 3.04 -7.42 -9.26
C GLN A 101 2.91 -6.41 -8.12
N GLY A 102 3.92 -6.29 -7.26
CA GLY A 102 3.96 -5.28 -6.19
C GLY A 102 3.67 -5.83 -4.79
N ALA A 103 3.72 -7.15 -4.59
CA ALA A 103 3.71 -7.72 -3.24
C ALA A 103 4.87 -7.16 -2.40
N ILE A 104 4.60 -6.93 -1.12
CA ILE A 104 5.60 -6.38 -0.20
C ILE A 104 6.60 -7.45 0.22
N GLU A 105 6.11 -8.68 0.41
CA GLU A 105 6.91 -9.83 0.81
C GLU A 105 6.24 -11.14 0.40
N PHE A 106 7.03 -12.20 0.35
CA PHE A 106 6.60 -13.55 0.09
C PHE A 106 7.26 -14.49 1.11
N LEU A 107 6.46 -15.21 1.89
CA LEU A 107 6.94 -16.15 2.90
C LEU A 107 6.60 -17.59 2.52
N VAL A 108 7.59 -18.48 2.58
CA VAL A 108 7.41 -19.92 2.33
C VAL A 108 7.15 -20.63 3.64
N LYS A 109 6.08 -21.40 3.73
CA LYS A 109 5.77 -22.24 4.90
C LYS A 109 6.69 -23.49 4.91
N PRO A 110 7.26 -23.87 6.06
CA PRO A 110 7.18 -23.19 7.36
C PRO A 110 8.10 -21.96 7.41
N PHE A 111 7.63 -20.85 7.99
CA PHE A 111 8.40 -19.63 8.21
C PHE A 111 8.57 -19.38 9.71
N GLU A 112 9.62 -18.65 10.06
CA GLU A 112 9.86 -18.23 11.45
C GLU A 112 8.95 -17.04 11.82
N ILE A 113 8.58 -16.95 13.10
CA ILE A 113 7.73 -15.87 13.62
C ILE A 113 8.32 -14.50 13.32
N ASP A 114 9.64 -14.35 13.46
CA ASP A 114 10.33 -13.10 13.23
C ASP A 114 10.30 -12.68 11.75
N GLU A 115 10.30 -13.61 10.81
CA GLU A 115 10.13 -13.31 9.37
C GLU A 115 8.75 -12.72 9.09
N LEU A 116 7.69 -13.31 9.64
CA LEU A 116 6.33 -12.80 9.50
C LEU A 116 6.20 -11.40 10.12
N ILE A 117 6.72 -11.19 11.34
CA ILE A 117 6.65 -9.89 12.02
C ILE A 117 7.44 -8.81 11.28
N ASN A 118 8.60 -9.15 10.71
CA ASN A 118 9.38 -8.23 9.88
C ASN A 118 8.63 -7.83 8.60
N ALA A 119 8.01 -8.79 7.90
CA ALA A 119 7.19 -8.55 6.72
C ALA A 119 5.99 -7.63 7.06
N ILE A 120 5.27 -7.90 8.15
CA ILE A 120 4.18 -7.08 8.65
C ILE A 120 4.65 -5.65 8.95
N THR A 121 5.78 -5.50 9.64
CA THR A 121 6.34 -4.18 9.99
C THR A 121 6.66 -3.37 8.75
N LYS A 122 7.25 -4.00 7.73
CA LYS A 122 7.55 -3.40 6.43
C LYS A 122 6.28 -2.95 5.71
N ALA A 123 5.26 -3.83 5.65
CA ALA A 123 3.98 -3.54 5.01
C ALA A 123 3.24 -2.40 5.71
N ILE A 124 3.19 -2.39 7.05
CA ILE A 124 2.59 -1.31 7.84
C ILE A 124 3.30 0.02 7.58
N HIS A 125 4.63 0.03 7.51
CA HIS A 125 5.39 1.24 7.21
C HIS A 125 5.03 1.83 5.85
N ILE A 126 4.87 0.99 4.83
CA ILE A 126 4.46 1.38 3.48
C ILE A 126 3.04 1.95 3.51
N GLU A 127 2.11 1.28 4.18
CA GLU A 127 0.71 1.70 4.32
C GLU A 127 0.60 3.09 4.96
N LEU A 128 1.27 3.28 6.09
CA LEU A 128 1.24 4.57 6.80
C LEU A 128 1.91 5.69 6.01
N LYS A 129 2.97 5.39 5.26
CA LYS A 129 3.63 6.35 4.36
C LYS A 129 2.67 6.79 3.25
N GLU A 130 1.96 5.85 2.62
CA GLU A 130 0.99 6.14 1.56
C GLU A 130 -0.19 6.98 2.05
N ILE A 131 -0.78 6.61 3.20
CA ILE A 131 -1.86 7.37 3.81
C ILE A 131 -1.41 8.80 4.13
N ASN A 132 -0.24 8.97 4.74
CA ASN A 132 0.28 10.29 5.04
C ASN A 132 0.50 11.13 3.77
N LEU A 133 1.01 10.53 2.70
CA LEU A 133 1.17 11.21 1.41
C LEU A 133 -0.18 11.65 0.84
N ASN A 134 -1.20 10.78 0.86
CA ASN A 134 -2.53 11.11 0.37
C ASN A 134 -3.14 12.28 1.15
N LEU A 135 -3.01 12.29 2.48
CA LEU A 135 -3.44 13.41 3.32
C LEU A 135 -2.72 14.74 2.96
N LEU A 136 -1.41 14.69 2.68
CA LEU A 136 -0.67 15.85 2.23
C LEU A 136 -1.16 16.35 0.87
N ILE A 137 -1.45 15.44 -0.07
CA ILE A 137 -1.98 15.77 -1.40
C ILE A 137 -3.40 16.37 -1.30
N GLU A 138 -4.23 15.88 -0.37
CA GLU A 138 -5.56 16.43 -0.13
C GLU A 138 -5.52 17.89 0.37
N ASN A 139 -4.45 18.28 1.05
CA ASN A 139 -4.23 19.67 1.48
C ASN A 139 -3.75 20.60 0.37
N LEU A 140 -3.48 20.10 -0.83
CA LEU A 140 -3.18 20.93 -1.98
C LEU A 140 -4.46 21.58 -2.52
N SER A 141 -4.39 22.89 -2.85
CA SER A 141 -5.46 23.56 -3.58
C SER A 141 -5.64 22.94 -4.98
N PRO A 142 -6.78 23.15 -5.66
CA PRO A 142 -6.99 22.62 -7.01
C PRO A 142 -5.85 22.95 -7.98
N ARG A 143 -5.35 24.21 -7.95
CA ARG A 143 -4.24 24.65 -8.82
C ARG A 143 -2.88 24.04 -8.43
N GLU A 144 -2.60 23.91 -7.14
CA GLU A 144 -1.39 23.22 -6.65
C GLU A 144 -1.42 21.75 -7.06
N ARG A 145 -2.59 21.10 -7.03
CA ARG A 145 -2.76 19.70 -7.44
C ARG A 145 -2.55 19.51 -8.95
N GLU A 146 -2.97 20.45 -9.79
CA GLU A 146 -2.65 20.46 -11.22
C GLU A 146 -1.14 20.57 -11.46
N VAL A 147 -0.48 21.51 -10.78
CA VAL A 147 0.98 21.66 -10.85
C VAL A 147 1.69 20.39 -10.37
N TYR A 148 1.26 19.81 -9.25
CA TYR A 148 1.80 18.55 -8.72
C TYR A 148 1.74 17.43 -9.76
N LYS A 149 0.56 17.19 -10.37
CA LYS A 149 0.38 16.17 -11.40
C LYS A 149 1.30 16.36 -12.61
N LEU A 150 1.52 17.59 -13.04
CA LEU A 150 2.41 17.90 -14.15
C LEU A 150 3.88 17.72 -13.76
N LEU A 151 4.27 18.08 -12.54
CA LEU A 151 5.62 17.85 -12.02
C LEU A 151 5.97 16.36 -11.97
N LEU A 152 5.02 15.49 -11.56
CA LEU A 152 5.21 14.04 -11.58
C LEU A 152 5.41 13.48 -13.00
N LYS A 153 4.83 14.12 -14.01
CA LYS A 153 5.04 13.77 -15.43
C LYS A 153 6.35 14.30 -15.99
N GLY A 154 7.17 15.00 -15.17
CA GLY A 154 8.46 15.53 -15.57
C GLY A 154 8.42 16.88 -16.31
N HIS A 155 7.26 17.56 -16.35
CA HIS A 155 7.15 18.84 -17.04
C HIS A 155 8.04 19.93 -16.43
N ASN A 156 8.74 20.67 -17.29
CA ASN A 156 9.57 21.80 -16.93
C ASN A 156 8.74 23.10 -16.76
N ASN A 157 9.38 24.20 -16.34
CA ASN A 157 8.66 25.46 -16.08
C ASN A 157 7.96 26.01 -17.33
N GLN A 158 8.57 25.92 -18.52
CA GLN A 158 7.96 26.43 -19.77
C GLN A 158 6.69 25.63 -20.11
N GLU A 159 6.75 24.31 -20.01
CA GLU A 159 5.60 23.44 -20.25
C GLU A 159 4.47 23.67 -19.24
N LEU A 160 4.79 24.01 -17.98
CA LEU A 160 3.79 24.41 -16.98
C LEU A 160 3.13 25.74 -17.32
N ILE A 161 3.91 26.75 -17.80
CA ILE A 161 3.39 28.04 -18.27
C ILE A 161 2.39 27.82 -19.41
N ASP A 162 2.78 27.04 -20.41
CA ASP A 162 1.98 26.79 -21.61
C ASP A 162 0.69 26.00 -21.30
N LYS A 163 0.79 24.96 -20.47
CA LYS A 163 -0.36 24.10 -20.13
C LYS A 163 -1.36 24.74 -19.16
N LEU A 164 -0.87 25.57 -18.24
CA LEU A 164 -1.71 26.17 -17.20
C LEU A 164 -2.07 27.62 -17.50
N HIS A 165 -1.50 28.21 -18.58
CA HIS A 165 -1.65 29.63 -18.96
C HIS A 165 -1.29 30.59 -17.82
N LEU A 166 -0.16 30.32 -17.15
CA LEU A 166 0.33 31.08 -16.01
C LEU A 166 1.62 31.82 -16.35
N SER A 167 1.93 32.86 -15.57
CA SER A 167 3.23 33.54 -15.66
C SER A 167 4.34 32.73 -14.97
N LEU A 168 5.59 32.92 -15.34
CA LEU A 168 6.74 32.26 -14.71
C LEU A 168 6.81 32.51 -13.20
N PRO A 169 6.60 33.71 -12.65
CA PRO A 169 6.56 33.93 -11.21
C PRO A 169 5.48 33.09 -10.52
N THR A 170 4.29 33.00 -11.10
CA THR A 170 3.15 32.24 -10.59
C THR A 170 3.46 30.73 -10.58
N VAL A 171 4.07 30.19 -11.66
CA VAL A 171 4.50 28.79 -11.71
C VAL A 171 5.53 28.49 -10.62
N LYS A 172 6.53 29.37 -10.42
CA LYS A 172 7.53 29.22 -9.35
C LYS A 172 6.89 29.25 -7.97
N GLN A 173 5.91 30.11 -7.75
CA GLN A 173 5.17 30.17 -6.48
C GLN A 173 4.41 28.86 -6.21
N TYR A 174 3.61 28.35 -7.18
CA TYR A 174 2.89 27.08 -7.00
C TYR A 174 3.84 25.90 -6.77
N LYS A 175 4.95 25.82 -7.50
CA LYS A 175 5.98 24.80 -7.25
C LYS A 175 6.51 24.86 -5.82
N SER A 176 6.84 26.07 -5.34
CA SER A 176 7.32 26.27 -3.97
C SER A 176 6.30 25.81 -2.94
N GLU A 177 5.01 26.18 -3.11
CA GLU A 177 3.94 25.78 -2.21
C GLU A 177 3.68 24.27 -2.23
N VAL A 178 3.68 23.64 -3.40
CA VAL A 178 3.58 22.16 -3.53
C VAL A 178 4.72 21.49 -2.76
N MET A 179 5.96 21.92 -2.99
CA MET A 179 7.13 21.35 -2.32
C MET A 179 7.06 21.55 -0.80
N ARG A 180 6.64 22.74 -0.34
CA ARG A 180 6.48 23.06 1.08
C ARG A 180 5.40 22.18 1.73
N LYS A 181 4.21 22.09 1.11
CA LYS A 181 3.07 21.32 1.64
C LYS A 181 3.33 19.82 1.66
N LEU A 182 4.06 19.30 0.67
CA LEU A 182 4.46 17.89 0.64
C LEU A 182 5.75 17.60 1.42
N ASN A 183 6.32 18.62 2.07
CA ASN A 183 7.53 18.51 2.87
C ASN A 183 8.74 17.91 2.11
N VAL A 184 8.91 18.28 0.84
CA VAL A 184 10.02 17.83 0.00
C VAL A 184 10.92 19.00 -0.43
N LYS A 185 12.23 18.74 -0.51
CA LYS A 185 13.24 19.77 -0.83
C LYS A 185 13.67 19.79 -2.29
N SER A 186 13.30 18.80 -3.08
CA SER A 186 13.69 18.70 -4.50
C SER A 186 12.65 17.96 -5.32
N LEU A 187 12.64 18.21 -6.65
CA LEU A 187 11.79 17.51 -7.60
C LEU A 187 12.08 15.99 -7.60
N SER A 188 13.35 15.61 -7.48
CA SER A 188 13.73 14.20 -7.37
C SER A 188 13.07 13.52 -6.16
N LYS A 189 13.06 14.20 -5.00
CA LYS A 189 12.37 13.70 -3.80
C LYS A 189 10.85 13.66 -3.96
N LEU A 190 10.27 14.60 -4.72
CA LEU A 190 8.84 14.58 -5.05
C LEU A 190 8.47 13.33 -5.87
N ILE A 191 9.27 13.03 -6.90
CA ILE A 191 9.08 11.84 -7.75
C ILE A 191 9.29 10.55 -6.97
N GLU A 192 10.30 10.51 -6.10
CA GLU A 192 10.57 9.35 -5.23
C GLU A 192 9.42 9.10 -4.23
N LEU A 193 8.80 10.16 -3.73
CA LEU A 193 7.70 10.09 -2.78
C LEU A 193 6.43 9.49 -3.42
N SER A 194 6.26 9.64 -4.73
CA SER A 194 5.09 9.20 -5.49
C SER A 194 5.23 7.81 -6.15
N LYS A 195 6.37 7.16 -5.96
CA LYS A 195 6.63 5.78 -6.39
C LYS A 195 6.37 4.79 -5.24
#